data_c647ee0819482f6d031a7a5849bdeff4
#
_entry.id   c647ee0819482f6d031a7a5849bdeff4
#
_cell.length_a   1.000
_cell.length_b   1.000
_cell.length_c   1.000
_cell.angle_alpha   90.00
_cell.angle_beta   90.00
_cell.angle_gamma   90.00
#
_symmetry.space_group_name_H-M   'P 1'
#
loop_
_entity.id
_entity.type
_entity.pdbx_description
1 polymer ?
#
loop_
_entity_poly.entity_id
_entity_poly.type
_entity_poly.pdbx_seq_one_letter_code
_entity_poly.pdbx_strand_id
1 'polypeptide(L)'
;MKKQWLLLLTSVALLGACQQPADDKAADQSTAQTEEQAKQEATITVQPLEGEAETKQVSFQEGDKVMDVLKANFDVEEDKGFVTSINDVSQDEGNKVFWMYYVNGEMAPKGADQTDLQAGDNVEFKLEKIETGSESEAA
;
A
#
# COMPACT_ATOMS: atom_id res chain seq x y z
N MET A 1 34.36 -6.60 35.94
CA MET A 1 34.56 -5.37 36.72
C MET A 1 33.28 -4.59 36.68
N LYS A 2 32.47 -4.80 37.59
CA LYS A 2 31.91 -3.96 38.65
C LYS A 2 32.04 -2.47 38.40
N LYS A 3 30.90 -1.80 38.18
CA LYS A 3 30.58 -0.59 38.92
C LYS A 3 29.07 -0.36 38.86
N GLN A 4 28.46 -0.70 39.99
CA GLN A 4 27.21 -0.15 40.43
C GLN A 4 27.36 1.36 40.68
N TRP A 5 26.34 2.11 40.42
CA TRP A 5 26.05 3.30 41.21
C TRP A 5 24.57 3.43 41.45
N LEU A 6 24.35 3.50 42.70
CA LEU A 6 23.15 3.51 43.50
C LEU A 6 22.71 4.97 43.74
N LEU A 7 21.40 5.14 43.89
CA LEU A 7 20.69 6.14 44.72
C LEU A 7 20.66 7.61 44.26
N LEU A 8 19.48 8.18 44.10
CA LEU A 8 18.82 8.95 45.17
C LEU A 8 17.37 9.26 44.81
N LEU A 9 16.49 8.87 45.70
CA LEU A 9 15.14 9.35 45.89
C LEU A 9 15.11 10.83 46.21
N THR A 10 14.18 11.57 45.65
CA THR A 10 13.53 12.68 46.34
C THR A 10 12.09 12.82 45.92
N SER A 11 11.24 12.41 46.84
CA SER A 11 9.82 12.75 46.92
C SER A 11 9.64 14.23 47.20
N VAL A 12 8.81 14.93 46.45
CA VAL A 12 8.13 16.12 46.95
C VAL A 12 6.67 16.05 46.51
N ALA A 13 5.84 15.73 47.46
CA ALA A 13 4.43 15.98 47.42
C ALA A 13 4.19 17.46 47.78
N LEU A 14 3.43 18.15 46.97
CA LEU A 14 2.72 19.34 47.37
C LEU A 14 1.33 19.35 46.78
N LEU A 15 0.39 19.10 47.67
CA LEU A 15 -1.00 19.42 47.50
C LEU A 15 -1.19 20.92 47.38
N GLY A 16 -1.89 21.35 46.38
CA GLY A 16 -2.42 22.69 46.27
C GLY A 16 -3.79 22.60 45.62
N ALA A 17 -4.79 22.52 46.46
CA ALA A 17 -6.19 22.61 46.04
C ALA A 17 -6.55 24.06 45.80
N CYS A 18 -7.61 24.24 45.03
CA CYS A 18 -8.58 25.34 44.96
C CYS A 18 -8.36 26.40 43.89
N GLN A 19 -9.25 26.41 43.06
CA GLN A 19 -10.45 27.22 42.83
C GLN A 19 -10.63 27.54 41.37
N GLN A 20 -11.73 27.10 40.86
CA GLN A 20 -12.40 27.71 39.72
C GLN A 20 -12.90 29.10 40.07
N PRO A 21 -12.97 30.05 39.11
CA PRO A 21 -14.23 30.08 38.39
C PRO A 21 -14.07 30.16 36.87
N ALA A 22 -15.15 29.76 36.27
CA ALA A 22 -15.43 29.82 34.88
C ALA A 22 -15.21 31.19 34.27
N ASP A 23 -14.61 31.21 33.08
CA ASP A 23 -15.22 31.78 31.89
C ASP A 23 -14.28 31.68 30.68
N ASP A 24 -14.86 31.02 29.71
CA ASP A 24 -14.83 31.35 28.29
C ASP A 24 -13.51 31.31 27.53
N LYS A 25 -13.63 30.46 26.58
CA LYS A 25 -13.05 30.44 25.24
C LYS A 25 -11.97 29.41 24.99
N ALA A 26 -12.46 28.30 24.46
CA ALA A 26 -11.84 27.49 23.39
C ALA A 26 -10.36 27.79 23.17
N ALA A 27 -9.53 27.13 23.90
CA ALA A 27 -8.22 26.81 23.42
C ALA A 27 -8.40 25.63 22.47
N ASP A 28 -8.26 25.91 21.22
CA ASP A 28 -8.02 24.97 20.17
C ASP A 28 -6.74 24.18 20.53
N GLN A 29 -6.92 23.12 21.28
CA GLN A 29 -5.94 22.08 21.34
C GLN A 29 -6.14 21.24 20.08
N SER A 30 -5.57 21.74 19.01
CA SER A 30 -5.15 20.90 17.92
C SER A 30 -4.14 19.91 18.50
N THR A 31 -4.66 18.90 19.14
CA THR A 31 -3.93 17.66 19.30
C THR A 31 -3.80 17.14 17.89
N ALA A 32 -2.67 17.43 17.26
CA ALA A 32 -2.21 16.64 16.16
C ALA A 32 -2.05 15.21 16.73
N GLN A 33 -3.14 14.46 16.74
CA GLN A 33 -3.06 13.04 16.70
C GLN A 33 -2.41 12.77 15.35
N THR A 34 -1.10 12.60 15.38
CA THR A 34 -0.45 11.72 14.44
C THR A 34 -1.12 10.38 14.71
N GLU A 35 -2.22 10.13 14.04
CA GLU A 35 -2.72 8.79 13.84
C GLU A 35 -1.56 8.10 13.11
N GLU A 36 -0.83 7.34 13.87
CA GLU A 36 0.02 6.29 13.35
C GLU A 36 -0.95 5.34 12.64
N GLN A 37 -1.22 5.66 11.37
CA GLN A 37 -2.05 4.81 10.52
C GLN A 37 -1.40 3.44 10.53
N ALA A 38 -2.09 2.48 11.09
CA ALA A 38 -1.62 1.12 11.19
C ALA A 38 -1.24 0.66 9.78
N LYS A 39 0.03 0.37 9.57
CA LYS A 39 0.53 -0.16 8.31
C LYS A 39 -0.14 -1.50 8.07
N GLN A 40 -0.79 -1.61 6.94
CA GLN A 40 -1.37 -2.84 6.45
C GLN A 40 -0.36 -3.53 5.54
N GLU A 41 -0.52 -4.82 5.33
CA GLU A 41 0.36 -5.61 4.48
C GLU A 41 -0.44 -6.33 3.40
N ALA A 42 0.14 -6.41 2.22
CA ALA A 42 -0.36 -7.16 1.08
C ALA A 42 0.81 -7.82 0.34
N THR A 43 0.50 -8.67 -0.59
CA THR A 43 1.51 -9.31 -1.44
C THR A 43 1.32 -8.83 -2.88
N ILE A 44 2.40 -8.40 -3.53
CA ILE A 44 2.41 -8.08 -4.95
C ILE A 44 3.36 -9.01 -5.67
N THR A 45 2.87 -9.68 -6.69
CA THR A 45 3.64 -10.53 -7.59
C THR A 45 3.65 -9.92 -8.99
N VAL A 46 4.83 -9.81 -9.58
CA VAL A 46 5.03 -9.36 -10.96
C VAL A 46 5.57 -10.52 -11.76
N GLN A 47 4.82 -10.95 -12.77
CA GLN A 47 5.17 -12.08 -13.62
C GLN A 47 5.34 -11.62 -15.07
N PRO A 48 6.59 -11.53 -15.57
CA PRO A 48 6.83 -11.28 -16.98
C PRO A 48 6.43 -12.51 -17.83
N LEU A 49 6.34 -12.30 -19.15
CA LEU A 49 6.03 -13.38 -20.09
C LEU A 49 7.12 -14.45 -20.11
N GLU A 50 8.37 -14.02 -19.93
CA GLU A 50 9.53 -14.89 -19.82
C GLU A 50 10.34 -14.49 -18.58
N GLY A 51 10.78 -15.47 -17.82
CA GLY A 51 11.54 -15.26 -16.59
C GLY A 51 10.78 -15.67 -15.34
N GLU A 52 11.37 -15.37 -14.21
CA GLU A 52 10.80 -15.70 -12.90
C GLU A 52 9.88 -14.60 -12.39
N ALA A 53 8.82 -15.00 -11.72
CA ALA A 53 7.95 -14.06 -11.02
C ALA A 53 8.66 -13.45 -9.82
N GLU A 54 8.56 -12.15 -9.66
CA GLU A 54 9.05 -11.44 -8.48
C GLU A 54 7.89 -11.17 -7.52
N THR A 55 7.99 -11.68 -6.31
CA THR A 55 6.97 -11.49 -5.26
C THR A 55 7.54 -10.67 -4.12
N LYS A 56 6.82 -9.62 -3.74
CA LYS A 56 7.15 -8.77 -2.59
C LYS A 56 5.98 -8.67 -1.63
N GLN A 57 6.27 -8.78 -0.35
CA GLN A 57 5.36 -8.34 0.70
C GLN A 57 5.52 -6.82 0.86
N VAL A 58 4.44 -6.10 0.77
CA VAL A 58 4.42 -4.65 0.75
C VAL A 58 3.61 -4.11 1.93
N SER A 59 4.07 -3.00 2.49
CA SER A 59 3.33 -2.27 3.52
C SER A 59 2.69 -1.04 2.89
N PHE A 60 1.45 -0.76 3.27
CA PHE A 60 0.68 0.36 2.76
C PHE A 60 -0.24 0.94 3.84
N GLN A 61 -0.89 2.04 3.52
CA GLN A 61 -1.86 2.70 4.41
C GLN A 61 -3.28 2.50 3.87
N GLU A 62 -4.25 2.59 4.74
CA GLU A 62 -5.65 2.55 4.32
C GLU A 62 -5.96 3.67 3.33
N GLY A 63 -6.53 3.30 2.19
CA GLY A 63 -6.84 4.23 1.11
C GLY A 63 -5.78 4.30 0.01
N ASP A 64 -4.61 3.68 0.20
CA ASP A 64 -3.61 3.59 -0.87
C ASP A 64 -4.15 2.76 -2.03
N LYS A 65 -3.84 3.21 -3.23
CA LYS A 65 -4.23 2.51 -4.45
C LYS A 65 -3.20 1.44 -4.80
N VAL A 66 -3.67 0.40 -5.46
CA VAL A 66 -2.79 -0.66 -5.97
C VAL A 66 -1.64 -0.08 -6.79
N MET A 67 -1.91 0.93 -7.64
CA MET A 67 -0.91 1.61 -8.45
C MET A 67 0.15 2.32 -7.63
N ASP A 68 -0.25 3.02 -6.57
CA ASP A 68 0.67 3.78 -5.71
C ASP A 68 1.64 2.84 -5.00
N VAL A 69 1.10 1.74 -4.47
CA VAL A 69 1.90 0.74 -3.77
C VAL A 69 2.79 -0.04 -4.75
N LEU A 70 2.31 -0.31 -5.96
CA LEU A 70 3.12 -0.93 -7.01
C LEU A 70 4.33 -0.04 -7.36
N LYS A 71 4.11 1.25 -7.62
CA LYS A 71 5.16 2.23 -7.94
C LYS A 71 6.16 2.45 -6.80
N ALA A 72 5.71 2.30 -5.56
CA ALA A 72 6.59 2.42 -4.40
C ALA A 72 7.58 1.25 -4.27
N ASN A 73 7.28 0.10 -4.87
CA ASN A 73 8.04 -1.13 -4.70
C ASN A 73 8.70 -1.67 -5.99
N PHE A 74 8.25 -1.20 -7.14
CA PHE A 74 8.74 -1.63 -8.46
C PHE A 74 8.95 -0.40 -9.36
N ASP A 75 9.77 -0.56 -10.38
CA ASP A 75 9.90 0.45 -11.43
C ASP A 75 8.75 0.30 -12.41
N VAL A 76 7.87 1.28 -12.48
CA VAL A 76 6.59 1.18 -13.20
C VAL A 76 6.38 2.38 -14.11
N GLU A 77 6.09 2.09 -15.35
CA GLU A 77 5.52 3.06 -16.30
C GLU A 77 4.03 2.79 -16.51
N GLU A 78 3.26 3.87 -16.60
CA GLU A 78 1.82 3.79 -16.83
C GLU A 78 1.35 4.83 -17.85
N ASP A 79 0.25 4.54 -18.51
CA ASP A 79 -0.51 5.51 -19.28
C ASP A 79 -2.00 5.42 -18.91
N LYS A 80 -2.55 6.53 -18.41
CA LYS A 80 -3.96 6.67 -18.02
C LYS A 80 -4.49 5.59 -17.07
N GLY A 81 -3.67 5.21 -16.08
CA GLY A 81 -4.02 4.21 -15.10
C GLY A 81 -3.78 2.76 -15.52
N PHE A 82 -3.23 2.55 -16.72
CA PHE A 82 -2.83 1.24 -17.21
C PHE A 82 -1.32 1.08 -17.15
N VAL A 83 -0.87 -0.01 -16.57
CA VAL A 83 0.56 -0.34 -16.53
C VAL A 83 1.06 -0.67 -17.94
N THR A 84 2.11 0.01 -18.36
CA THR A 84 2.76 -0.20 -19.67
C THR A 84 4.12 -0.89 -19.56
N SER A 85 4.79 -0.74 -18.41
CA SER A 85 6.08 -1.39 -18.12
C SER A 85 6.23 -1.64 -16.63
N ILE A 86 6.83 -2.76 -16.27
CA ILE A 86 7.29 -3.05 -14.90
C ILE A 86 8.70 -3.60 -14.96
N ASN A 87 9.62 -3.03 -14.16
CA ASN A 87 11.03 -3.43 -14.10
C ASN A 87 11.68 -3.54 -15.49
N ASP A 88 11.50 -2.50 -16.32
CA ASP A 88 12.01 -2.42 -17.70
C ASP A 88 11.38 -3.45 -18.69
N VAL A 89 10.37 -4.20 -18.26
CA VAL A 89 9.63 -5.12 -19.12
C VAL A 89 8.36 -4.43 -19.61
N SER A 90 8.37 -4.01 -20.85
CA SER A 90 7.25 -3.30 -21.48
C SER A 90 6.25 -4.24 -22.12
N GLN A 91 4.99 -3.83 -22.14
CA GLN A 91 3.98 -4.46 -22.98
C GLN A 91 4.32 -4.34 -24.47
N ASP A 92 3.77 -5.23 -25.29
CA ASP A 92 3.93 -5.21 -26.74
C ASP A 92 2.54 -5.22 -27.40
N GLU A 93 2.05 -4.04 -27.69
CA GLU A 93 0.73 -3.86 -28.31
C GLU A 93 0.64 -4.50 -29.70
N GLY A 94 1.75 -4.49 -30.45
CA GLY A 94 1.83 -5.08 -31.77
C GLY A 94 1.61 -6.58 -31.77
N ASN A 95 2.09 -7.25 -30.74
CA ASN A 95 1.90 -8.69 -30.50
C ASN A 95 0.75 -9.02 -29.55
N LYS A 96 -0.02 -7.99 -29.13
CA LYS A 96 -1.13 -8.08 -28.18
C LYS A 96 -0.70 -8.65 -26.82
N VAL A 97 0.45 -8.22 -26.37
CA VAL A 97 0.97 -8.56 -25.05
C VAL A 97 0.78 -7.38 -24.11
N PHE A 98 0.04 -7.58 -23.02
CA PHE A 98 -0.34 -6.52 -22.10
C PHE A 98 -0.11 -6.95 -20.64
N TRP A 99 0.16 -5.94 -19.80
CA TRP A 99 0.14 -6.13 -18.35
C TRP A 99 -1.30 -6.20 -17.85
N MET A 100 -1.70 -7.40 -17.47
CA MET A 100 -2.98 -7.65 -16.81
C MET A 100 -2.76 -7.76 -15.31
N TYR A 101 -3.75 -7.37 -14.50
CA TYR A 101 -3.61 -7.57 -13.08
C TYR A 101 -4.86 -8.21 -12.45
N TYR A 102 -4.60 -8.94 -11.41
CA TYR A 102 -5.55 -9.75 -10.68
C TYR A 102 -5.46 -9.43 -9.20
N VAL A 103 -6.57 -9.41 -8.51
CA VAL A 103 -6.65 -9.29 -7.06
C VAL A 103 -7.30 -10.56 -6.51
N ASN A 104 -6.59 -11.25 -5.64
CA ASN A 104 -7.03 -12.52 -5.05
C ASN A 104 -7.45 -13.57 -6.09
N GLY A 105 -6.76 -13.60 -7.23
CA GLY A 105 -7.00 -14.55 -8.33
C GLY A 105 -8.09 -14.15 -9.32
N GLU A 106 -8.74 -13.02 -9.12
CA GLU A 106 -9.76 -12.49 -10.02
C GLU A 106 -9.23 -11.28 -10.80
N MET A 107 -9.54 -11.23 -12.10
CA MET A 107 -9.18 -10.07 -12.91
C MET A 107 -9.85 -8.83 -12.34
N ALA A 108 -9.05 -7.80 -12.10
CA ALA A 108 -9.56 -6.56 -11.53
C ALA A 108 -10.50 -5.84 -12.51
N PRO A 109 -11.68 -5.42 -12.04
CA PRO A 109 -12.68 -4.77 -12.89
C PRO A 109 -12.38 -3.30 -13.19
N LYS A 110 -11.37 -2.73 -12.52
CA LYS A 110 -10.98 -1.31 -12.61
C LYS A 110 -9.47 -1.21 -12.78
N GLY A 111 -9.01 -0.04 -13.21
CA GLY A 111 -7.58 0.27 -13.25
C GLY A 111 -6.94 0.20 -11.86
N ALA A 112 -5.66 -0.08 -11.81
CA ALA A 112 -4.90 -0.17 -10.55
C ALA A 112 -4.84 1.18 -9.82
N ASP A 113 -5.00 2.29 -10.55
CA ASP A 113 -5.11 3.66 -10.02
C ASP A 113 -6.46 3.94 -9.33
N GLN A 114 -7.46 3.09 -9.54
CA GLN A 114 -8.82 3.23 -9.00
C GLN A 114 -9.17 2.15 -7.98
N THR A 115 -8.30 1.18 -7.77
CA THR A 115 -8.53 0.05 -6.87
C THR A 115 -7.81 0.29 -5.55
N ASP A 116 -8.57 0.33 -4.45
CA ASP A 116 -8.01 0.40 -3.10
C ASP A 116 -7.40 -0.95 -2.72
N LEU A 117 -6.19 -0.92 -2.20
CA LEU A 117 -5.52 -2.11 -1.68
C LEU A 117 -6.07 -2.44 -0.28
N GLN A 118 -6.32 -3.70 -0.01
CA GLN A 118 -6.81 -4.18 1.28
C GLN A 118 -5.76 -5.03 1.98
N ALA A 119 -5.83 -5.05 3.30
CA ALA A 119 -4.94 -5.91 4.09
C ALA A 119 -5.12 -7.39 3.73
N GLY A 120 -4.03 -8.05 3.43
CA GLY A 120 -4.00 -9.46 3.05
C GLY A 120 -4.30 -9.74 1.59
N ASP A 121 -4.48 -8.70 0.76
CA ASP A 121 -4.66 -8.89 -0.67
C ASP A 121 -3.41 -9.53 -1.31
N ASN A 122 -3.68 -10.39 -2.27
CA ASN A 122 -2.69 -10.92 -3.19
C ASN A 122 -2.94 -10.32 -4.57
N VAL A 123 -2.06 -9.42 -4.97
CA VAL A 123 -2.14 -8.73 -6.26
C VAL A 123 -1.10 -9.32 -7.20
N GLU A 124 -1.52 -9.75 -8.38
CA GLU A 124 -0.64 -10.32 -9.39
C GLU A 124 -0.70 -9.48 -10.66
N PHE A 125 0.43 -8.95 -11.08
CA PHE A 125 0.62 -8.34 -12.40
C PHE A 125 1.26 -9.37 -13.32
N LYS A 126 0.57 -9.72 -14.40
CA LYS A 126 1.02 -10.71 -15.38
C LYS A 126 1.11 -10.08 -16.75
N LEU A 127 2.24 -10.25 -17.39
CA LEU A 127 2.39 -9.91 -18.79
C LEU A 127 1.84 -11.06 -19.62
N GLU A 128 0.70 -10.86 -20.26
CA GLU A 128 -0.02 -11.91 -20.96
C GLU A 128 -0.29 -11.55 -22.42
N LYS A 129 -0.19 -12.53 -23.27
CA LYS A 129 -0.64 -12.40 -24.65
C LYS A 129 -2.15 -12.61 -24.72
N ILE A 130 -2.85 -11.54 -25.09
CA ILE A 130 -4.29 -11.60 -25.32
C ILE A 130 -4.53 -12.22 -26.69
N GLU A 131 -4.91 -13.48 -26.68
CA GLU A 131 -5.51 -14.06 -27.88
C GLU A 131 -6.91 -13.49 -27.97
N THR A 132 -7.14 -12.64 -28.98
CA THR A 132 -8.51 -12.28 -29.37
C THR A 132 -9.21 -13.58 -29.70
N GLY A 133 -10.04 -13.99 -28.75
CA GLY A 133 -10.68 -15.29 -28.74
C GLY A 133 -11.16 -15.67 -30.12
N SER A 134 -10.89 -16.89 -30.47
CA SER A 134 -11.82 -17.58 -31.31
C SER A 134 -13.20 -17.30 -30.72
N GLU A 135 -13.99 -16.56 -31.46
CA GLU A 135 -15.41 -16.59 -31.27
C GLU A 135 -15.76 -18.07 -31.07
N SER A 136 -16.15 -18.35 -29.85
CA SER A 136 -16.94 -19.54 -29.63
C SER A 136 -18.16 -19.38 -30.53
N GLU A 137 -18.01 -19.86 -31.72
CA GLU A 137 -19.12 -20.12 -32.60
C GLU A 137 -19.94 -21.20 -31.89
N ALA A 138 -20.82 -20.70 -31.02
CA ALA A 138 -21.93 -21.50 -30.56
C ALA A 138 -22.85 -21.72 -31.77
N ALA A 139 -22.63 -22.80 -32.44
CA ALA A 139 -23.59 -23.34 -33.40
C ALA A 139 -24.78 -23.91 -32.62
#